data_0fd3bb9aa1a097b1e5caf23580290f05
#
_entry.id   0fd3bb9aa1a097b1e5caf23580290f05
#
_cell.length_a   1.000
_cell.length_b   1.000
_cell.length_c   1.000
_cell.angle_alpha   90.00
_cell.angle_beta   90.00
_cell.angle_gamma   90.00
#
_symmetry.space_group_name_H-M   'P 1'
#
loop_
_entity.id
_entity.type
_entity.pdbx_description
1 polymer ?
#
loop_
_entity_poly.entity_id
_entity_poly.type
_entity_poly.pdbx_seq_one_letter_code
_entity_poly.pdbx_strand_id
1 'polypeptide(L)'
;DAVVLFLALFLNGNRPAIIGKAELFRNPIARWFFTYMGAFPVDRGKADLTAIKKALTVLKQGQKLIIFPEGTRVKEGMSGEAKSGAAMMAVRTGSPVLPVYITPGRKAFRGCTVTFGDPFYLPKPEKGEHDPYKKGADQIMEKIWEIGKSRGEATPRG
;
A
#
# COMPACT_ATOMS: atom_id res chain seq x y z
N ASP A 1 0.67 11.80 1.99
CA ASP A 1 0.32 10.66 2.85
C ASP A 1 1.40 9.55 2.80
N ALA A 2 1.81 9.09 1.61
CA ALA A 2 2.90 8.11 1.47
C ALA A 2 4.22 8.56 2.11
N VAL A 3 4.54 9.83 2.01
CA VAL A 3 5.75 10.42 2.59
C VAL A 3 5.70 10.40 4.12
N VAL A 4 4.54 10.69 4.71
CA VAL A 4 4.35 10.69 6.17
C VAL A 4 4.50 9.28 6.73
N LEU A 5 3.85 8.30 6.11
CA LEU A 5 3.97 6.90 6.50
C LEU A 5 5.41 6.40 6.37
N PHE A 6 6.06 6.73 5.25
CA PHE A 6 7.46 6.37 5.05
C PHE A 6 8.36 6.98 6.11
N LEU A 7 8.22 8.29 6.38
CA LEU A 7 9.02 8.97 7.38
C LEU A 7 8.81 8.37 8.77
N ALA A 8 7.57 8.09 9.14
CA ALA A 8 7.25 7.44 10.42
C ALA A 8 7.95 6.08 10.57
N LEU A 9 7.96 5.25 9.53
CA LEU A 9 8.63 3.95 9.55
C LEU A 9 10.15 4.09 9.51
N PHE A 10 10.68 5.01 8.70
CA PHE A 10 12.13 5.23 8.56
C PHE A 10 12.76 5.74 9.85
N LEU A 11 12.13 6.70 10.53
CA LEU A 11 12.59 7.24 11.81
C LEU A 11 12.59 6.19 12.93
N ASN A 12 11.76 5.14 12.81
CA ASN A 12 11.76 4.00 13.72
C ASN A 12 12.69 2.85 13.27
N GLY A 13 13.71 3.14 12.47
CA GLY A 13 14.73 2.17 12.06
C GLY A 13 14.28 1.15 11.00
N ASN A 14 13.09 1.31 10.44
CA ASN A 14 12.60 0.46 9.35
C ASN A 14 12.94 1.08 7.99
N ARG A 15 13.39 0.28 7.05
CA ARG A 15 13.62 0.69 5.66
C ARG A 15 12.65 -0.05 4.74
N PRO A 16 11.38 0.36 4.67
CA PRO A 16 10.41 -0.29 3.80
C PRO A 16 10.70 0.07 2.34
N ALA A 17 10.51 -0.88 1.45
CA ALA A 17 10.43 -0.59 0.03
C ALA A 17 9.08 0.07 -0.29
N ILE A 18 9.07 1.03 -1.22
CA ILE A 18 7.86 1.73 -1.65
C ILE A 18 7.71 1.64 -3.16
N ILE A 19 6.51 1.35 -3.62
CA ILE A 19 6.18 1.43 -5.03
C ILE A 19 5.83 2.89 -5.35
N GLY A 20 6.71 3.57 -6.09
CA GLY A 20 6.55 4.96 -6.50
C GLY A 20 6.13 5.10 -7.96
N LYS A 21 5.40 6.17 -8.29
CA LYS A 21 5.04 6.49 -9.67
C LYS A 21 6.31 6.79 -10.50
N ALA A 22 6.44 6.23 -11.71
CA ALA A 22 7.62 6.36 -12.55
C ALA A 22 8.03 7.83 -12.81
N GLU A 23 7.05 8.74 -12.90
CA GLU A 23 7.31 10.16 -13.12
C GLU A 23 8.10 10.84 -11.98
N LEU A 24 8.00 10.31 -10.75
CA LEU A 24 8.79 10.82 -9.61
C LEU A 24 10.30 10.59 -9.80
N PHE A 25 10.67 9.64 -10.65
CA PHE A 25 12.06 9.27 -10.93
C PHE A 25 12.63 9.93 -12.19
N ARG A 26 11.87 10.81 -12.85
CA ARG A 26 12.35 11.53 -14.06
C ARG A 26 13.42 12.56 -13.74
N ASN A 27 13.31 13.24 -12.60
CA ASN A 27 14.33 14.16 -12.13
C ASN A 27 15.50 13.37 -11.49
N PRO A 28 16.76 13.59 -11.87
CA PRO A 28 17.91 12.83 -11.35
C PRO A 28 18.12 12.99 -9.85
N ILE A 29 17.86 14.17 -9.29
CA ILE A 29 17.97 14.43 -7.84
C ILE A 29 16.87 13.69 -7.09
N ALA A 30 15.62 13.78 -7.57
CA ALA A 30 14.48 13.06 -7.00
C ALA A 30 14.67 11.54 -7.12
N ARG A 31 15.18 11.05 -8.26
CA ARG A 31 15.53 9.65 -8.47
C ARG A 31 16.53 9.16 -7.42
N TRP A 32 17.63 9.87 -7.24
CA TRP A 32 18.65 9.53 -6.23
C TRP A 32 18.02 9.47 -4.84
N PHE A 33 17.28 10.51 -4.46
CA PHE A 33 16.61 10.61 -3.16
C PHE A 33 15.60 9.45 -2.93
N PHE A 34 14.68 9.22 -3.87
CA PHE A 34 13.68 8.16 -3.74
C PHE A 34 14.30 6.75 -3.76
N THR A 35 15.34 6.54 -4.58
CA THR A 35 16.06 5.26 -4.61
C THR A 35 16.80 5.02 -3.29
N TYR A 36 17.43 6.03 -2.72
CA TYR A 36 18.07 5.95 -1.40
C TYR A 36 17.06 5.61 -0.31
N MET A 37 15.86 6.14 -0.42
CA MET A 37 14.73 5.82 0.48
C MET A 37 14.12 4.43 0.24
N GLY A 38 14.61 3.61 -0.69
CA GLY A 38 14.07 2.28 -0.99
C GLY A 38 12.84 2.29 -1.92
N ALA A 39 12.51 3.43 -2.51
CA ALA A 39 11.44 3.48 -3.49
C ALA A 39 11.91 2.99 -4.86
N PHE A 40 11.02 2.31 -5.59
CA PHE A 40 11.26 1.91 -6.96
C PHE A 40 10.09 2.27 -7.88
N PRO A 41 10.38 2.63 -9.14
CA PRO A 41 9.37 3.09 -10.06
C PRO A 41 8.44 1.96 -10.51
N VAL A 42 7.17 2.31 -10.72
CA VAL A 42 6.18 1.47 -11.41
C VAL A 42 5.46 2.30 -12.46
N ASP A 43 5.27 1.73 -13.63
CA ASP A 43 4.38 2.30 -14.64
C ASP A 43 2.94 1.85 -14.34
N ARG A 44 2.10 2.79 -13.92
CA ARG A 44 0.70 2.51 -13.54
C ARG A 44 -0.23 2.31 -14.74
N GLY A 45 0.23 2.63 -15.94
CA GLY A 45 -0.55 2.48 -17.18
C GLY A 45 -0.58 1.08 -17.77
N LYS A 46 0.35 0.21 -17.36
CA LYS A 46 0.49 -1.16 -17.85
C LYS A 46 0.80 -2.09 -16.68
N ALA A 47 0.49 -3.38 -16.85
CA ALA A 47 0.93 -4.39 -15.88
C ALA A 47 2.48 -4.47 -15.89
N ASP A 48 3.11 -3.71 -15.00
CA ASP A 48 4.57 -3.65 -14.90
C ASP A 48 5.08 -4.93 -14.19
N LEU A 49 5.32 -5.96 -14.99
CA LEU A 49 5.83 -7.25 -14.50
C LEU A 49 7.17 -7.11 -13.79
N THR A 50 7.99 -6.13 -14.16
CA THR A 50 9.29 -5.87 -13.53
C THR A 50 9.11 -5.35 -12.12
N ALA A 51 8.20 -4.40 -11.92
CA ALA A 51 7.86 -3.88 -10.60
C ALA A 51 7.24 -4.97 -9.71
N ILE A 52 6.35 -5.80 -10.25
CA ILE A 52 5.77 -6.94 -9.53
C ILE A 52 6.85 -7.94 -9.10
N LYS A 53 7.74 -8.35 -10.01
CA LYS A 53 8.86 -9.25 -9.69
C LYS A 53 9.75 -8.68 -8.58
N LYS A 54 10.08 -7.39 -8.65
CA LYS A 54 10.88 -6.70 -7.64
C LYS A 54 10.16 -6.67 -6.28
N ALA A 55 8.87 -6.37 -6.25
CA ALA A 55 8.05 -6.40 -5.05
C ALA A 55 8.03 -7.78 -4.38
N LEU A 56 7.82 -8.83 -5.17
CA LEU A 56 7.87 -10.22 -4.69
C LEU A 56 9.24 -10.60 -4.14
N THR A 57 10.33 -10.14 -4.79
CA THR A 57 11.70 -10.38 -4.31
C THR A 57 11.94 -9.71 -2.96
N VAL A 58 11.56 -8.44 -2.82
CA VAL A 58 11.66 -7.66 -1.58
C VAL A 58 10.93 -8.37 -0.43
N LEU A 59 9.70 -8.82 -0.67
CA LEU A 59 8.92 -9.55 0.33
C LEU A 59 9.53 -10.91 0.71
N LYS A 60 10.03 -11.68 -0.28
CA LYS A 60 10.71 -12.96 -0.04
C LYS A 60 12.01 -12.81 0.77
N GLN A 61 12.65 -11.65 0.69
CA GLN A 61 13.83 -11.30 1.49
C GLN A 61 13.47 -10.86 2.93
N GLY A 62 12.20 -10.93 3.31
CA GLY A 62 11.72 -10.49 4.64
C GLY A 62 11.66 -8.97 4.81
N GLN A 63 11.81 -8.22 3.71
CA GLN A 63 11.71 -6.77 3.76
C GLN A 63 10.25 -6.33 3.75
N LYS A 64 9.98 -5.14 4.29
CA LYS A 64 8.65 -4.54 4.31
C LYS A 64 8.38 -3.81 2.99
N LEU A 65 7.16 -3.96 2.47
CA LEU A 65 6.70 -3.28 1.26
C LEU A 65 5.47 -2.44 1.58
N ILE A 66 5.53 -1.15 1.26
CA ILE A 66 4.38 -0.24 1.38
C ILE A 66 3.62 -0.24 0.05
N ILE A 67 2.34 -0.57 0.11
CA ILE A 67 1.43 -0.58 -1.03
C ILE A 67 0.16 0.19 -0.66
N PHE A 68 -0.32 1.01 -1.59
CA PHE A 68 -1.65 1.61 -1.52
C PHE A 68 -2.61 0.72 -2.32
N PRO A 69 -3.54 0.01 -1.65
CA PRO A 69 -4.37 -1.01 -2.30
C PRO A 69 -5.33 -0.43 -3.33
N GLU A 70 -5.67 0.84 -3.23
CA GLU A 70 -6.50 1.58 -4.20
C GLU A 70 -5.79 1.80 -5.55
N GLY A 71 -4.45 1.70 -5.57
CA GLY A 71 -3.61 1.85 -6.77
C GLY A 71 -3.57 3.26 -7.38
N THR A 72 -4.51 4.13 -7.05
CA THR A 72 -4.59 5.53 -7.46
C THR A 72 -5.00 6.39 -6.27
N ARG A 73 -4.74 7.71 -6.34
CA ARG A 73 -5.29 8.64 -5.34
C ARG A 73 -6.80 8.69 -5.52
N VAL A 74 -7.54 8.31 -4.51
CA VAL A 74 -9.00 8.48 -4.47
C VAL A 74 -9.28 9.91 -4.03
N LYS A 75 -10.22 10.58 -4.70
CA LYS A 75 -10.70 11.90 -4.27
C LYS A 75 -11.45 11.74 -2.95
N GLU A 76 -11.38 12.74 -2.07
CA GLU A 76 -12.14 12.74 -0.82
C GLU A 76 -13.62 12.39 -1.07
N GLY A 77 -14.12 11.39 -0.36
CA GLY A 77 -15.52 10.93 -0.47
C GLY A 77 -15.81 9.84 -1.49
N MET A 78 -14.80 9.34 -2.21
CA MET A 78 -14.97 8.20 -3.13
C MET A 78 -14.20 7.00 -2.60
N SER A 79 -14.84 5.82 -2.54
CA SER A 79 -14.16 4.56 -2.30
C SER A 79 -13.40 4.15 -3.56
N GLY A 80 -12.09 3.95 -3.46
CA GLY A 80 -11.32 3.32 -4.53
C GLY A 80 -11.58 1.82 -4.55
N GLU A 81 -11.80 1.25 -5.73
CA GLU A 81 -11.90 -0.19 -5.89
C GLU A 81 -10.57 -0.86 -5.49
N ALA A 82 -10.64 -1.85 -4.62
CA ALA A 82 -9.45 -2.58 -4.18
C ALA A 82 -8.82 -3.35 -5.34
N LYS A 83 -7.55 -3.07 -5.63
CA LYS A 83 -6.82 -3.80 -6.66
C LYS A 83 -6.20 -5.07 -6.08
N SER A 84 -6.41 -6.18 -6.77
CA SER A 84 -5.97 -7.52 -6.36
C SER A 84 -4.43 -7.67 -6.21
N GLY A 85 -3.65 -6.70 -6.67
CA GLY A 85 -2.19 -6.76 -6.66
C GLY A 85 -1.56 -6.89 -5.28
N ALA A 86 -2.06 -6.16 -4.27
CA ALA A 86 -1.55 -6.25 -2.90
C ALA A 86 -1.84 -7.64 -2.31
N ALA A 87 -3.05 -8.14 -2.47
CA ALA A 87 -3.46 -9.45 -2.00
C ALA A 87 -2.66 -10.58 -2.70
N MET A 88 -2.48 -10.48 -4.03
CA MET A 88 -1.66 -11.41 -4.79
C MET A 88 -0.23 -11.49 -4.25
N MET A 89 0.41 -10.36 -3.98
CA MET A 89 1.77 -10.33 -3.47
C MET A 89 1.87 -10.94 -2.08
N ALA A 90 0.96 -10.60 -1.16
CA ALA A 90 0.92 -11.15 0.19
C ALA A 90 0.74 -12.68 0.17
N VAL A 91 -0.24 -13.18 -0.58
CA VAL A 91 -0.51 -14.64 -0.68
C VAL A 91 0.65 -15.40 -1.31
N ARG A 92 1.23 -14.87 -2.40
CA ARG A 92 2.35 -15.55 -3.11
C ARG A 92 3.63 -15.61 -2.30
N THR A 93 3.84 -14.70 -1.39
CA THR A 93 5.04 -14.65 -0.55
C THR A 93 4.80 -15.21 0.85
N GLY A 94 3.54 -15.45 1.24
CA GLY A 94 3.18 -15.81 2.61
C GLY A 94 3.45 -14.69 3.61
N SER A 95 3.51 -13.44 3.12
CA SER A 95 3.79 -12.28 3.98
C SER A 95 2.52 -11.83 4.71
N PRO A 96 2.62 -11.43 5.99
CA PRO A 96 1.51 -10.81 6.70
C PRO A 96 1.19 -9.43 6.11
N VAL A 97 -0.08 -9.06 6.18
CA VAL A 97 -0.57 -7.72 5.82
C VAL A 97 -0.77 -6.92 7.09
N LEU A 98 -0.15 -5.74 7.17
CA LEU A 98 -0.37 -4.78 8.25
C LEU A 98 -1.26 -3.65 7.70
N PRO A 99 -2.54 -3.59 8.09
CA PRO A 99 -3.43 -2.52 7.65
C PRO A 99 -3.05 -1.21 8.33
N VAL A 100 -3.02 -0.14 7.54
CA VAL A 100 -2.67 1.19 8.03
C VAL A 100 -3.71 2.19 7.53
N TYR A 101 -4.28 2.92 8.46
CA TYR A 101 -5.20 4.01 8.16
C TYR A 101 -4.50 5.36 8.37
N ILE A 102 -4.62 6.24 7.39
CA ILE A 102 -4.07 7.59 7.45
C ILE A 102 -5.23 8.56 7.44
N THR A 103 -5.39 9.31 8.53
CA THR A 103 -6.42 10.35 8.62
C THR A 103 -6.20 11.42 7.56
N PRO A 104 -7.22 11.74 6.72
CA PRO A 104 -7.10 12.82 5.77
C PRO A 104 -6.84 14.15 6.49
N GLY A 105 -5.67 14.73 6.27
CA GLY A 105 -5.35 16.05 6.83
C GLY A 105 -6.05 17.16 6.02
N ARG A 106 -6.79 18.04 6.68
CA ARG A 106 -7.43 19.20 6.05
C ARG A 106 -6.44 20.23 5.50
N LYS A 107 -5.15 20.16 5.91
CA LYS A 107 -4.05 20.98 5.39
C LYS A 107 -2.78 20.14 5.33
N ALA A 108 -1.98 20.33 4.29
CA ALA A 108 -0.68 19.65 4.13
C ALA A 108 0.14 19.78 5.44
N PHE A 109 0.58 18.64 5.97
CA PHE A 109 1.42 18.50 7.17
C PHE A 109 0.81 18.90 8.53
N ARG A 110 -0.47 19.25 8.61
CA ARG A 110 -1.12 19.53 9.92
C ARG A 110 -2.22 18.50 10.20
N GLY A 111 -2.02 17.73 11.29
CA GLY A 111 -3.06 16.86 11.84
C GLY A 111 -3.23 15.51 11.14
N CYS A 112 -2.25 15.04 10.38
CA CYS A 112 -2.26 13.69 9.83
C CYS A 112 -1.90 12.69 10.94
N THR A 113 -2.79 11.72 11.19
CA THR A 113 -2.53 10.62 12.11
C THR A 113 -2.39 9.33 11.31
N VAL A 114 -1.36 8.55 11.63
CA VAL A 114 -1.14 7.22 11.07
C VAL A 114 -1.51 6.20 12.14
N THR A 115 -2.49 5.36 11.85
CA THR A 115 -2.94 4.31 12.77
C THR A 115 -2.66 2.96 12.16
N PHE A 116 -1.98 2.11 12.93
CA PHE A 116 -1.68 0.74 12.55
C PHE A 116 -2.71 -0.20 13.18
N GLY A 117 -3.21 -1.16 12.40
CA GLY A 117 -4.02 -2.26 12.92
C GLY A 117 -3.17 -3.49 13.24
N ASP A 118 -3.82 -4.61 13.48
CA ASP A 118 -3.15 -5.88 13.74
C ASP A 118 -2.74 -6.55 12.44
N PRO A 119 -1.54 -7.16 12.37
CA PRO A 119 -1.12 -7.91 11.20
C PRO A 119 -1.96 -9.20 11.04
N PHE A 120 -2.29 -9.53 9.80
CA PHE A 120 -3.05 -10.74 9.48
C PHE A 120 -2.53 -11.40 8.20
N TYR A 121 -2.87 -12.67 8.02
CA TYR A 121 -2.53 -13.43 6.82
C TYR A 121 -3.77 -13.62 5.95
N LEU A 122 -3.58 -13.50 4.65
CA LEU A 122 -4.63 -13.81 3.68
C LEU A 122 -4.68 -15.32 3.40
N PRO A 123 -5.88 -15.90 3.29
CA PRO A 123 -6.02 -17.29 2.89
C PRO A 123 -5.58 -17.48 1.43
N LYS A 124 -5.16 -18.68 1.09
CA LYS A 124 -4.91 -19.03 -0.31
C LYS A 124 -6.24 -19.03 -1.07
N PRO A 125 -6.27 -18.51 -2.31
CA PRO A 125 -7.47 -18.51 -3.12
C PRO A 125 -7.92 -19.92 -3.46
N GLU A 126 -9.22 -20.10 -3.63
CA GLU A 126 -9.80 -21.34 -4.10
C GLU A 126 -9.55 -21.54 -5.60
N LYS A 127 -9.48 -22.81 -6.01
CA LYS A 127 -9.29 -23.13 -7.44
C LYS A 127 -10.59 -22.81 -8.22
N GLY A 128 -10.45 -22.11 -9.34
CA GLY A 128 -11.55 -21.82 -10.25
C GLY A 128 -12.18 -20.43 -10.10
N GLU A 129 -11.71 -19.59 -9.20
CA GLU A 129 -12.18 -18.20 -9.10
C GLU A 129 -11.69 -17.35 -10.28
N HIS A 130 -12.57 -16.52 -10.84
CA HIS A 130 -12.25 -15.61 -11.96
C HIS A 130 -11.20 -14.57 -11.56
N ASP A 131 -11.30 -13.97 -10.36
CA ASP A 131 -10.27 -13.14 -9.73
C ASP A 131 -9.92 -13.73 -8.36
N PRO A 132 -8.90 -14.61 -8.30
CA PRO A 132 -8.58 -15.36 -7.09
C PRO A 132 -8.08 -14.50 -5.94
N TYR A 133 -7.74 -13.23 -6.18
CA TYR A 133 -7.22 -12.32 -5.15
C TYR A 133 -8.21 -11.21 -4.77
N LYS A 134 -9.39 -11.16 -5.41
CA LYS A 134 -10.41 -10.12 -5.15
C LYS A 134 -10.89 -10.15 -3.70
N LYS A 135 -11.26 -11.32 -3.18
CA LYS A 135 -11.69 -11.49 -1.78
C LYS A 135 -10.62 -11.00 -0.79
N GLY A 136 -9.35 -11.34 -1.06
CA GLY A 136 -8.23 -10.86 -0.24
C GLY A 136 -8.04 -9.34 -0.32
N ALA A 137 -8.24 -8.75 -1.49
CA ALA A 137 -8.18 -7.30 -1.65
C ALA A 137 -9.29 -6.59 -0.89
N ASP A 138 -10.52 -7.11 -0.96
CA ASP A 138 -11.67 -6.58 -0.22
C ASP A 138 -11.45 -6.70 1.31
N GLN A 139 -10.92 -7.83 1.78
CA GLN A 139 -10.56 -8.01 3.19
C GLN A 139 -9.50 -7.00 3.67
N ILE A 140 -8.49 -6.69 2.85
CA ILE A 140 -7.50 -5.66 3.17
C ILE A 140 -8.19 -4.31 3.36
N MET A 141 -9.07 -3.93 2.43
CA MET A 141 -9.79 -2.66 2.51
C MET A 141 -10.72 -2.59 3.72
N GLU A 142 -11.45 -3.67 4.00
CA GLU A 142 -12.32 -3.77 5.17
C GLU A 142 -11.54 -3.52 6.47
N LYS A 143 -10.39 -4.16 6.64
CA LYS A 143 -9.51 -3.97 7.81
C LYS A 143 -9.01 -2.53 7.94
N ILE A 144 -8.67 -1.89 6.83
CA ILE A 144 -8.27 -0.47 6.83
C ILE A 144 -9.45 0.42 7.26
N TRP A 145 -10.66 0.16 6.75
CA TRP A 145 -11.86 0.94 7.10
C TRP A 145 -12.33 0.71 8.53
N GLU A 146 -12.18 -0.49 9.08
CA GLU A 146 -12.47 -0.77 10.50
C GLU A 146 -11.64 0.14 11.42
N ILE A 147 -10.35 0.38 11.09
CA ILE A 147 -9.50 1.30 11.85
C ILE A 147 -10.03 2.75 11.75
N GLY A 148 -10.45 3.19 10.56
CA GLY A 148 -11.05 4.53 10.38
C GLY A 148 -12.34 4.70 11.18
N LYS A 149 -13.23 3.70 11.14
CA LYS A 149 -14.50 3.70 11.90
C LYS A 149 -14.29 3.76 13.41
N SER A 150 -13.33 3.01 13.95
CA SER A 150 -13.03 3.00 15.38
C SER A 150 -12.57 4.37 15.90
N ARG A 151 -12.11 5.25 15.00
CA ARG A 151 -11.72 6.63 15.30
C ARG A 151 -12.83 7.67 15.08
N GLY A 152 -14.03 7.24 14.73
CA GLY A 152 -15.15 8.14 14.43
C GLY A 152 -15.02 8.85 13.08
N GLU A 153 -14.14 8.37 12.20
CA GLU A 153 -14.01 8.90 10.85
C GLU A 153 -15.01 8.22 9.92
N ALA A 154 -15.73 9.03 9.13
CA ALA A 154 -16.74 8.50 8.20
C ALA A 154 -16.09 7.61 7.15
N THR A 155 -16.63 6.40 6.99
CA THR A 155 -16.32 5.56 5.83
C THR A 155 -16.73 6.31 4.56
N PRO A 156 -15.95 6.32 3.49
CA PRO A 156 -16.44 6.77 2.19
C PRO A 156 -17.68 5.93 1.86
N ARG A 157 -18.80 6.59 1.64
CA ARG A 157 -20.02 5.92 1.16
C ARG A 157 -19.72 5.38 -0.24
N GLY A 158 -19.99 4.08 -0.43
CA GLY A 158 -19.94 3.44 -1.73
C GLY A 158 -20.95 4.04 -2.70
#